data_4c69dde650dff68f2f2db6735962f754
#
_entry.id   4c69dde650dff68f2f2db6735962f754
#
_cell.length_a   1.000
_cell.length_b   1.000
_cell.length_c   1.000
_cell.angle_alpha   90.00
_cell.angle_beta   90.00
_cell.angle_gamma   90.00
#
_symmetry.space_group_name_H-M   'P 1'
#
loop_
_entity.id
_entity.type
_entity.pdbx_description
1 polymer ?
#
loop_
_entity_poly.entity_id
_entity_poly.type
_entity_poly.pdbx_seq_one_letter_code
_entity_poly.pdbx_strand_id
1 'polypeptide(L)'
;LMGWSLNKLPSPTDEDRALRSERVALNGEQRRQLFRSYMPLLIMLFFANLFITILRDIKEDFLVNIIDVSTISSWLFAQVDGMVTLIILGIFAMMSLINSNYRVLIVLLSMVIGGAVTISYLAFNYDTLQLPTLYWLFIQSLSLYIVYLSFQTLFFERFIACFKIKGNVGFFIASIDFIGYTGTVCVLLFKEYCSPNIDWMQFYNQFSGWVGIVAGIAF
;
A
#
# COMPACT_ATOMS: atom_id res chain seq x y z
N LEU A 1 -14.33 -8.50 23.54
CA LEU A 1 -13.61 -7.25 23.80
C LEU A 1 -14.01 -6.16 22.78
N MET A 2 -13.99 -6.40 21.47
CA MET A 2 -14.38 -5.41 20.45
C MET A 2 -15.82 -4.88 20.60
N GLY A 3 -16.82 -5.73 20.82
CA GLY A 3 -18.21 -5.30 21.00
C GLY A 3 -18.44 -4.42 22.23
N TRP A 4 -17.65 -4.62 23.27
CA TRP A 4 -17.74 -3.83 24.51
C TRP A 4 -17.11 -2.43 24.35
N SER A 5 -16.01 -2.31 23.55
CA SER A 5 -15.41 -1.01 23.26
C SER A 5 -16.27 -0.19 22.28
N LEU A 6 -16.96 -0.84 21.33
CA LEU A 6 -17.87 -0.16 20.41
C LEU A 6 -19.06 0.50 21.14
N ASN A 7 -19.57 -0.15 22.19
CA ASN A 7 -20.67 0.43 23.00
C ASN A 7 -20.26 1.63 23.85
N LYS A 8 -18.97 1.89 24.02
CA LYS A 8 -18.45 3.06 24.74
C LYS A 8 -18.13 4.25 23.86
N LEU A 9 -18.21 4.09 22.54
CA LEU A 9 -18.01 5.22 21.62
C LEU A 9 -19.19 6.18 21.74
N PRO A 10 -18.92 7.49 21.90
CA PRO A 10 -19.98 8.48 21.90
C PRO A 10 -20.71 8.46 20.56
N SER A 11 -22.02 8.67 20.57
CA SER A 11 -22.79 8.80 19.34
C SER A 11 -22.25 9.96 18.48
N PRO A 12 -22.16 9.79 17.16
CA PRO A 12 -21.63 10.83 16.29
C PRO A 12 -22.45 12.12 16.43
N THR A 13 -21.77 13.24 16.56
CA THR A 13 -22.36 14.58 16.60
C THR A 13 -22.99 14.95 15.26
N ASP A 14 -23.84 15.97 15.20
CA ASP A 14 -24.43 16.43 13.95
C ASP A 14 -23.37 17.00 13.00
N GLU A 15 -22.27 17.56 13.54
CA GLU A 15 -21.09 17.95 12.74
C GLU A 15 -20.39 16.73 12.12
N ASP A 16 -20.22 15.65 12.87
CA ASP A 16 -19.66 14.40 12.37
C ASP A 16 -20.54 13.79 11.26
N ARG A 17 -21.86 13.91 11.39
CA ARG A 17 -22.82 13.45 10.38
C ARG A 17 -22.77 14.31 9.12
N ALA A 18 -22.61 15.62 9.26
CA ALA A 18 -22.49 16.55 8.13
C ALA A 18 -21.18 16.38 7.36
N LEU A 19 -20.09 15.96 8.04
CA LEU A 19 -18.79 15.68 7.45
C LEU A 19 -18.72 14.30 6.77
N ARG A 20 -19.66 13.41 7.08
CA ARG A 20 -19.73 12.09 6.41
C ARG A 20 -20.37 12.23 5.05
N SER A 21 -19.66 11.82 4.00
CA SER A 21 -20.30 11.60 2.70
C SER A 21 -21.32 10.46 2.82
N GLU A 22 -22.53 10.65 2.25
CA GLU A 22 -23.53 9.58 2.20
C GLU A 22 -22.94 8.33 1.55
N ARG A 23 -22.83 7.26 2.33
CA ARG A 23 -22.44 5.94 1.83
C ARG A 23 -23.64 5.30 1.14
N VAL A 24 -23.91 5.70 -0.10
CA VAL A 24 -25.02 5.14 -0.87
C VAL A 24 -24.51 3.97 -1.71
N ALA A 25 -25.26 2.86 -1.71
CA ALA A 25 -25.01 1.78 -2.65
C ALA A 25 -25.26 2.28 -4.08
N LEU A 26 -24.19 2.35 -4.88
CA LEU A 26 -24.29 2.83 -6.26
C LEU A 26 -25.01 1.82 -7.15
N ASN A 27 -26.00 2.28 -7.90
CA ASN A 27 -26.61 1.53 -9.00
C ASN A 27 -25.59 1.31 -10.13
N GLY A 28 -25.82 0.31 -11.00
CA GLY A 28 -24.92 -0.03 -12.10
C GLY A 28 -24.57 1.14 -13.02
N GLU A 29 -25.54 2.00 -13.32
CA GLU A 29 -25.35 3.21 -14.15
C GLU A 29 -24.47 4.25 -13.44
N GLN A 30 -24.71 4.48 -12.16
CA GLN A 30 -23.92 5.41 -11.34
C GLN A 30 -22.47 4.95 -11.21
N ARG A 31 -22.23 3.63 -11.06
CA ARG A 31 -20.87 3.06 -11.08
C ARG A 31 -20.18 3.31 -12.41
N ARG A 32 -20.89 3.06 -13.52
CA ARG A 32 -20.35 3.27 -14.88
C ARG A 32 -20.03 4.74 -15.14
N GLN A 33 -20.88 5.66 -14.70
CA GLN A 33 -20.65 7.10 -14.83
C GLN A 33 -19.44 7.55 -14.00
N LEU A 34 -19.33 7.09 -12.75
CA LEU A 34 -18.21 7.38 -11.87
C LEU A 34 -16.90 6.86 -12.46
N PHE A 35 -16.88 5.60 -12.92
CA PHE A 35 -15.71 5.05 -13.60
C PHE A 35 -15.33 5.89 -14.82
N ARG A 36 -16.28 6.24 -15.66
CA ARG A 36 -16.01 7.02 -16.89
C ARG A 36 -15.46 8.41 -16.58
N SER A 37 -15.96 9.07 -15.54
CA SER A 37 -15.52 10.42 -15.15
C SER A 37 -14.12 10.45 -14.58
N TYR A 38 -13.73 9.42 -13.81
CA TYR A 38 -12.43 9.33 -13.14
C TYR A 38 -11.51 8.26 -13.77
N MET A 39 -11.88 7.71 -14.93
CA MET A 39 -11.19 6.61 -15.59
C MET A 39 -9.66 6.80 -15.70
N PRO A 40 -9.14 7.94 -16.20
CA PRO A 40 -7.69 8.10 -16.33
C PRO A 40 -6.96 8.01 -15.00
N LEU A 41 -7.50 8.68 -13.97
CA LEU A 41 -6.95 8.65 -12.62
C LEU A 41 -7.04 7.26 -12.02
N LEU A 42 -8.19 6.59 -12.12
CA LEU A 42 -8.40 5.25 -11.57
C LEU A 42 -7.49 4.22 -12.24
N ILE A 43 -7.31 4.28 -13.56
CA ILE A 43 -6.38 3.39 -14.26
C ILE A 43 -4.97 3.57 -13.73
N MET A 44 -4.49 4.80 -13.62
CA MET A 44 -3.15 5.08 -13.13
C MET A 44 -2.95 4.57 -11.70
N LEU A 45 -3.90 4.84 -10.80
CA LEU A 45 -3.87 4.37 -9.42
C LEU A 45 -3.96 2.85 -9.32
N PHE A 46 -4.76 2.20 -10.16
CA PHE A 46 -4.89 0.74 -10.20
C PHE A 46 -3.60 0.07 -10.65
N PHE A 47 -2.94 0.61 -11.68
CA PHE A 47 -1.64 0.09 -12.12
C PHE A 47 -0.57 0.28 -11.05
N ALA A 48 -0.50 1.45 -10.41
CA ALA A 48 0.44 1.68 -9.32
C ALA A 48 0.21 0.69 -8.17
N ASN A 49 -1.04 0.52 -7.74
CA ASN A 49 -1.37 -0.42 -6.69
C ASN A 49 -1.14 -1.88 -7.08
N LEU A 50 -1.39 -2.26 -8.33
CA LEU A 50 -1.08 -3.61 -8.85
C LEU A 50 0.38 -3.94 -8.58
N PHE A 51 1.31 -3.08 -8.99
CA PHE A 51 2.74 -3.30 -8.82
C PHE A 51 3.16 -3.28 -7.34
N ILE A 52 2.59 -2.38 -6.53
CA ILE A 52 2.85 -2.31 -5.09
C ILE A 52 2.37 -3.60 -4.40
N THR A 53 1.19 -4.11 -4.76
CA THR A 53 0.63 -5.35 -4.19
C THR A 53 1.50 -6.53 -4.56
N ILE A 54 1.88 -6.66 -5.84
CA ILE A 54 2.79 -7.71 -6.29
C ILE A 54 4.11 -7.64 -5.51
N LEU A 55 4.72 -6.45 -5.39
CA LEU A 55 5.97 -6.29 -4.65
C LEU A 55 5.84 -6.68 -3.19
N ARG A 56 4.73 -6.35 -2.53
CA ARG A 56 4.45 -6.75 -1.16
C ARG A 56 4.37 -8.27 -1.02
N ASP A 57 3.60 -8.91 -1.89
CA ASP A 57 3.29 -10.33 -1.78
C ASP A 57 4.53 -11.20 -2.10
N ILE A 58 5.33 -10.79 -3.09
CA ILE A 58 6.54 -11.54 -3.46
C ILE A 58 7.75 -11.23 -2.57
N LYS A 59 7.70 -10.14 -1.78
CA LYS A 59 8.83 -9.72 -0.93
C LYS A 59 9.37 -10.86 -0.09
N GLU A 60 8.53 -11.55 0.63
CA GLU A 60 8.94 -12.61 1.54
C GLU A 60 9.43 -13.85 0.80
N ASP A 61 8.73 -14.27 -0.23
CA ASP A 61 9.11 -15.41 -1.06
C ASP A 61 10.48 -15.24 -1.74
N PHE A 62 10.77 -14.03 -2.19
CA PHE A 62 12.05 -13.72 -2.84
C PHE A 62 13.16 -13.56 -1.83
N LEU A 63 12.91 -12.84 -0.74
CA LEU A 63 13.94 -12.59 0.27
C LEU A 63 14.35 -13.85 1.02
N VAL A 64 13.43 -14.77 1.31
CA VAL A 64 13.75 -16.07 1.92
C VAL A 64 14.67 -16.91 1.02
N ASN A 65 14.52 -16.82 -0.30
CA ASN A 65 15.35 -17.56 -1.24
C ASN A 65 16.72 -16.90 -1.52
N ILE A 66 16.84 -15.60 -1.24
CA ILE A 66 18.03 -14.80 -1.54
C ILE A 66 18.93 -14.66 -0.32
N ILE A 67 18.33 -14.44 0.83
CA ILE A 67 19.05 -14.31 2.10
C ILE A 67 19.38 -15.71 2.58
N ASP A 68 20.67 -15.98 2.82
CA ASP A 68 21.09 -17.26 3.38
C ASP A 68 20.48 -17.45 4.78
N VAL A 69 19.36 -18.17 4.82
CA VAL A 69 18.57 -18.43 6.04
C VAL A 69 19.37 -19.21 7.08
N SER A 70 20.49 -19.87 6.66
CA SER A 70 21.37 -20.55 7.59
C SER A 70 22.14 -19.60 8.52
N THR A 71 22.33 -18.36 8.06
CA THR A 71 23.05 -17.32 8.81
C THR A 71 22.12 -16.34 9.53
N ILE A 72 20.83 -16.31 9.18
CA ILE A 72 19.87 -15.37 9.69
C ILE A 72 18.74 -16.11 10.38
N SER A 73 18.45 -15.73 11.63
CA SER A 73 17.35 -16.30 12.39
C SER A 73 16.00 -16.10 11.65
N SER A 74 15.18 -17.15 11.57
CA SER A 74 13.81 -17.09 11.05
C SER A 74 12.93 -16.03 11.78
N TRP A 75 13.36 -15.59 12.96
CA TRP A 75 12.79 -14.50 13.73
C TRP A 75 13.02 -13.12 13.10
N LEU A 76 14.00 -12.96 12.22
CA LEU A 76 14.37 -11.64 11.67
C LEU A 76 13.19 -10.99 10.92
N PHE A 77 12.53 -11.74 10.06
CA PHE A 77 11.38 -11.23 9.31
C PHE A 77 10.25 -10.82 10.24
N ALA A 78 9.93 -11.64 11.24
CA ALA A 78 8.89 -11.34 12.21
C ALA A 78 9.24 -10.11 13.08
N GLN A 79 10.52 -9.93 13.43
CA GLN A 79 10.97 -8.74 14.16
C GLN A 79 10.85 -7.48 13.30
N VAL A 80 11.29 -7.53 12.06
CA VAL A 80 11.21 -6.40 11.12
C VAL A 80 9.75 -6.02 10.89
N ASP A 81 8.90 -6.97 10.56
CA ASP A 81 7.48 -6.70 10.28
C ASP A 81 6.73 -6.23 11.54
N GLY A 82 7.10 -6.75 12.71
CA GLY A 82 6.57 -6.27 14.00
C GLY A 82 6.93 -4.80 14.27
N MET A 83 8.20 -4.41 14.09
CA MET A 83 8.65 -3.02 14.25
C MET A 83 7.99 -2.10 13.23
N VAL A 84 7.94 -2.50 11.95
CA VAL A 84 7.29 -1.75 10.88
C VAL A 84 5.82 -1.53 11.20
N THR A 85 5.11 -2.56 11.65
CA THR A 85 3.71 -2.48 12.03
C THR A 85 3.48 -1.47 13.16
N LEU A 86 4.29 -1.50 14.21
CA LEU A 86 4.19 -0.56 15.33
C LEU A 86 4.41 0.88 14.89
N ILE A 87 5.39 1.14 14.03
CA ILE A 87 5.67 2.47 13.50
C ILE A 87 4.49 2.98 12.67
N ILE A 88 3.95 2.16 11.78
CA ILE A 88 2.82 2.53 10.92
C ILE A 88 1.57 2.78 11.75
N LEU A 89 1.27 1.95 12.73
CA LEU A 89 0.17 2.18 13.66
C LEU A 89 0.32 3.52 14.40
N GLY A 90 1.54 3.86 14.86
CA GLY A 90 1.85 5.14 15.48
C GLY A 90 1.60 6.32 14.51
N ILE A 91 2.05 6.21 13.27
CA ILE A 91 1.82 7.23 12.23
C ILE A 91 0.32 7.42 11.98
N PHE A 92 -0.42 6.34 11.79
CA PHE A 92 -1.87 6.42 11.53
C PHE A 92 -2.65 6.93 12.74
N ALA A 93 -2.22 6.57 13.97
CA ALA A 93 -2.79 7.13 15.19
C ALA A 93 -2.58 8.66 15.26
N MET A 94 -1.40 9.15 14.92
CA MET A 94 -1.13 10.59 14.84
C MET A 94 -1.97 11.27 13.74
N MET A 95 -2.16 10.62 12.60
CA MET A 95 -2.99 11.16 11.52
C MET A 95 -4.47 11.27 11.91
N SER A 96 -4.96 10.42 12.81
CA SER A 96 -6.34 10.48 13.32
C SER A 96 -6.63 11.77 14.11
N LEU A 97 -5.59 12.45 14.62
CA LEU A 97 -5.71 13.73 15.31
C LEU A 97 -5.93 14.92 14.38
N ILE A 98 -5.75 14.72 13.07
CA ILE A 98 -5.92 15.78 12.08
C ILE A 98 -7.38 15.84 11.64
N ASN A 99 -8.09 16.88 12.00
CA ASN A 99 -9.52 17.04 11.69
C ASN A 99 -9.83 17.34 10.22
N SER A 100 -8.86 17.88 9.45
CA SER A 100 -9.07 18.27 8.05
C SER A 100 -8.78 17.12 7.08
N ASN A 101 -9.80 16.64 6.36
CA ASN A 101 -9.65 15.60 5.34
C ASN A 101 -8.63 15.97 4.26
N TYR A 102 -8.59 17.24 3.85
CA TYR A 102 -7.65 17.73 2.85
C TYR A 102 -6.19 17.66 3.35
N ARG A 103 -5.93 18.07 4.60
CA ARG A 103 -4.58 18.00 5.18
C ARG A 103 -4.12 16.54 5.31
N VAL A 104 -5.02 15.64 5.76
CA VAL A 104 -4.70 14.21 5.85
C VAL A 104 -4.37 13.66 4.47
N LEU A 105 -5.12 14.03 3.43
CA LEU A 105 -4.85 13.58 2.06
C LEU A 105 -3.47 14.04 1.57
N ILE A 106 -3.08 15.29 1.82
CA ILE A 106 -1.74 15.79 1.46
C ILE A 106 -0.65 15.02 2.20
N VAL A 107 -0.82 14.79 3.50
CA VAL A 107 0.16 14.02 4.30
C VAL A 107 0.28 12.59 3.76
N LEU A 108 -0.84 11.93 3.46
CA LEU A 108 -0.84 10.59 2.86
C LEU A 108 -0.10 10.56 1.52
N LEU A 109 -0.39 11.49 0.62
CA LEU A 109 0.29 11.57 -0.67
C LEU A 109 1.79 11.82 -0.50
N SER A 110 2.17 12.72 0.42
CA SER A 110 3.59 12.97 0.73
C SER A 110 4.29 11.72 1.25
N MET A 111 3.62 10.93 2.10
CA MET A 111 4.16 9.67 2.62
C MET A 111 4.28 8.61 1.52
N VAL A 112 3.29 8.50 0.64
CA VAL A 112 3.34 7.58 -0.50
C VAL A 112 4.49 7.93 -1.43
N ILE A 113 4.63 9.20 -1.81
CA ILE A 113 5.73 9.67 -2.68
C ILE A 113 7.08 9.45 -1.99
N GLY A 114 7.21 9.82 -0.71
CA GLY A 114 8.44 9.61 0.06
C GLY A 114 8.83 8.14 0.16
N GLY A 115 7.86 7.26 0.46
CA GLY A 115 8.07 5.81 0.49
C GLY A 115 8.45 5.25 -0.88
N ALA A 116 7.78 5.68 -1.95
CA ALA A 116 8.07 5.26 -3.32
C ALA A 116 9.49 5.66 -3.77
N VAL A 117 9.90 6.90 -3.48
CA VAL A 117 11.27 7.37 -3.74
C VAL A 117 12.30 6.57 -2.95
N THR A 118 12.00 6.26 -1.68
CA THR A 118 12.90 5.45 -0.83
C THR A 118 13.05 4.04 -1.37
N ILE A 119 11.96 3.39 -1.79
CA ILE A 119 11.99 2.06 -2.43
C ILE A 119 12.90 2.08 -3.65
N SER A 120 12.71 3.04 -4.56
CA SER A 120 13.51 3.16 -5.77
C SER A 120 14.98 3.42 -5.48
N TYR A 121 15.26 4.32 -4.54
CA TYR A 121 16.62 4.67 -4.15
C TYR A 121 17.39 3.48 -3.58
N LEU A 122 16.79 2.74 -2.64
CA LEU A 122 17.38 1.55 -2.05
C LEU A 122 17.59 0.43 -3.06
N ALA A 123 16.64 0.26 -3.96
CA ALA A 123 16.67 -0.80 -4.96
C ALA A 123 17.78 -0.58 -6.00
N PHE A 124 17.87 0.62 -6.57
CA PHE A 124 18.88 0.94 -7.58
C PHE A 124 20.29 1.13 -7.03
N ASN A 125 20.42 1.44 -5.74
CA ASN A 125 21.72 1.64 -5.11
C ASN A 125 22.10 0.50 -4.15
N TYR A 126 21.50 -0.67 -4.29
CA TYR A 126 21.73 -1.80 -3.40
C TYR A 126 23.22 -2.13 -3.24
N ASP A 127 23.94 -2.28 -4.35
CA ASP A 127 25.37 -2.65 -4.37
C ASP A 127 26.29 -1.53 -3.85
N THR A 128 25.88 -0.28 -4.01
CA THR A 128 26.70 0.88 -3.61
C THR A 128 26.52 1.24 -2.14
N LEU A 129 25.32 1.07 -1.60
CA LEU A 129 24.99 1.41 -0.22
C LEU A 129 25.60 0.44 0.79
N GLN A 130 25.85 -0.82 0.41
CA GLN A 130 26.41 -1.89 1.27
C GLN A 130 25.82 -1.90 2.68
N LEU A 131 24.51 -1.67 2.78
CA LEU A 131 23.81 -1.67 4.06
C LEU A 131 23.75 -3.06 4.65
N PRO A 132 23.92 -3.22 5.97
CA PRO A 132 23.63 -4.48 6.62
C PRO A 132 22.21 -4.95 6.27
N THR A 133 22.06 -6.24 5.98
CA THR A 133 20.80 -6.84 5.51
C THR A 133 19.58 -6.46 6.34
N LEU A 134 19.74 -6.41 7.68
CA LEU A 134 18.68 -6.03 8.60
C LEU A 134 18.17 -4.60 8.33
N TYR A 135 19.08 -3.63 8.18
CA TYR A 135 18.69 -2.23 7.97
C TYR A 135 18.06 -2.03 6.58
N TRP A 136 18.64 -2.68 5.57
CA TRP A 136 18.08 -2.65 4.23
C TRP A 136 16.65 -3.22 4.22
N LEU A 137 16.47 -4.41 4.80
CA LEU A 137 15.17 -5.07 4.90
C LEU A 137 14.15 -4.21 5.66
N PHE A 138 14.56 -3.61 6.78
CA PHE A 138 13.70 -2.76 7.59
C PHE A 138 13.24 -1.51 6.83
N ILE A 139 14.15 -0.77 6.19
CA ILE A 139 13.81 0.47 5.47
C ILE A 139 12.97 0.13 4.23
N GLN A 140 13.32 -0.93 3.50
CA GLN A 140 12.56 -1.39 2.35
C GLN A 140 11.14 -1.81 2.74
N SER A 141 10.99 -2.60 3.80
CA SER A 141 9.68 -3.02 4.32
C SER A 141 8.87 -1.84 4.83
N LEU A 142 9.47 -0.95 5.61
CA LEU A 142 8.80 0.24 6.13
C LEU A 142 8.27 1.12 4.99
N SER A 143 9.10 1.39 3.99
CA SER A 143 8.72 2.20 2.85
C SER A 143 7.59 1.56 2.05
N LEU A 144 7.69 0.25 1.79
CA LEU A 144 6.68 -0.50 1.06
C LEU A 144 5.33 -0.52 1.79
N TYR A 145 5.33 -0.81 3.08
CA TYR A 145 4.10 -0.85 3.87
C TYR A 145 3.50 0.55 4.09
N ILE A 146 4.32 1.61 4.19
CA ILE A 146 3.81 2.99 4.18
C ILE A 146 3.04 3.26 2.89
N VAL A 147 3.62 2.97 1.73
CA VAL A 147 2.97 3.18 0.43
C VAL A 147 1.70 2.34 0.34
N TYR A 148 1.78 1.05 0.60
CA TYR A 148 0.68 0.11 0.49
C TYR A 148 -0.48 0.46 1.42
N LEU A 149 -0.23 0.58 2.73
CA LEU A 149 -1.27 0.79 3.71
C LEU A 149 -1.88 2.20 3.64
N SER A 150 -1.10 3.22 3.33
CA SER A 150 -1.63 4.58 3.12
C SER A 150 -2.65 4.59 1.98
N PHE A 151 -2.35 3.90 0.89
CA PHE A 151 -3.24 3.80 -0.25
C PHE A 151 -4.47 2.94 0.06
N GLN A 152 -4.25 1.75 0.61
CA GLN A 152 -5.30 0.75 0.83
C GLN A 152 -6.33 1.14 1.90
N THR A 153 -5.89 1.84 2.96
CA THR A 153 -6.75 2.08 4.12
C THR A 153 -7.38 3.47 4.12
N LEU A 154 -6.59 4.52 3.93
CA LEU A 154 -7.02 5.89 4.21
C LEU A 154 -7.24 6.73 2.95
N PHE A 155 -6.52 6.44 1.86
CA PHE A 155 -6.55 7.27 0.66
C PHE A 155 -7.96 7.40 0.09
N PHE A 156 -8.62 6.30 -0.22
CA PHE A 156 -9.97 6.35 -0.83
C PHE A 156 -11.00 6.98 0.07
N GLU A 157 -10.92 6.72 1.38
CA GLU A 157 -11.85 7.32 2.33
C GLU A 157 -11.70 8.86 2.34
N ARG A 158 -10.46 9.35 2.41
CA ARG A 158 -10.19 10.79 2.39
C ARG A 158 -10.40 11.42 1.04
N PHE A 159 -10.10 10.71 -0.04
CA PHE A 159 -10.36 11.17 -1.40
C PHE A 159 -11.86 11.37 -1.65
N ILE A 160 -12.69 10.38 -1.33
CA ILE A 160 -14.14 10.46 -1.47
C ILE A 160 -14.71 11.59 -0.60
N ALA A 161 -14.22 11.74 0.64
CA ALA A 161 -14.66 12.81 1.54
C ALA A 161 -14.26 14.21 1.03
N CYS A 162 -13.05 14.39 0.51
CA CYS A 162 -12.57 15.67 -0.01
C CYS A 162 -13.33 16.12 -1.25
N PHE A 163 -13.58 15.19 -2.17
CA PHE A 163 -14.24 15.50 -3.45
C PHE A 163 -15.76 15.32 -3.40
N LYS A 164 -16.33 14.99 -2.22
CA LYS A 164 -17.76 14.73 -2.02
C LYS A 164 -18.35 13.75 -3.04
N ILE A 165 -17.57 12.73 -3.41
CA ILE A 165 -17.98 11.74 -4.38
C ILE A 165 -19.01 10.82 -3.73
N LYS A 166 -20.20 10.70 -4.34
CA LYS A 166 -21.18 9.70 -3.94
C LYS A 166 -20.67 8.33 -4.37
N GLY A 167 -20.11 7.56 -3.45
CA GLY A 167 -19.50 6.28 -3.77
C GLY A 167 -19.32 5.36 -2.55
N ASN A 168 -19.01 4.10 -2.82
CA ASN A 168 -18.69 3.11 -1.80
C ASN A 168 -17.19 2.83 -1.83
N VAL A 169 -16.48 3.22 -0.75
CA VAL A 169 -15.04 2.96 -0.56
C VAL A 169 -14.72 1.47 -0.74
N GLY A 170 -15.54 0.58 -0.19
CA GLY A 170 -15.34 -0.85 -0.27
C GLY A 170 -15.32 -1.40 -1.70
N PHE A 171 -16.08 -0.77 -2.62
CA PHE A 171 -16.05 -1.16 -4.02
C PHE A 171 -14.70 -0.85 -4.69
N PHE A 172 -14.13 0.33 -4.40
CA PHE A 172 -12.81 0.69 -4.93
C PHE A 172 -11.71 -0.22 -4.38
N ILE A 173 -11.70 -0.45 -3.07
CA ILE A 173 -10.73 -1.32 -2.41
C ILE A 173 -10.83 -2.74 -2.96
N ALA A 174 -12.03 -3.33 -3.03
CA ALA A 174 -12.21 -4.69 -3.54
C ALA A 174 -11.79 -4.83 -5.01
N SER A 175 -12.03 -3.80 -5.85
CA SER A 175 -11.61 -3.81 -7.25
C SER A 175 -10.08 -3.78 -7.39
N ILE A 176 -9.42 -2.98 -6.56
CA ILE A 176 -7.97 -2.85 -6.54
C ILE A 176 -7.32 -4.13 -6.03
N ASP A 177 -7.84 -4.70 -4.95
CA ASP A 177 -7.35 -5.97 -4.40
C ASP A 177 -7.47 -7.10 -5.41
N PHE A 178 -8.61 -7.22 -6.08
CA PHE A 178 -8.80 -8.24 -7.12
C PHE A 178 -7.74 -8.14 -8.22
N ILE A 179 -7.47 -6.94 -8.71
CA ILE A 179 -6.45 -6.71 -9.75
C ILE A 179 -5.05 -7.03 -9.20
N GLY A 180 -4.74 -6.57 -7.99
CA GLY A 180 -3.45 -6.79 -7.33
C GLY A 180 -3.16 -8.28 -7.12
N TYR A 181 -4.06 -9.01 -6.50
CA TYR A 181 -3.89 -10.44 -6.27
C TYR A 181 -3.84 -11.25 -7.57
N THR A 182 -4.63 -10.89 -8.58
CA THR A 182 -4.52 -11.53 -9.90
C THR A 182 -3.13 -11.35 -10.49
N GLY A 183 -2.56 -10.15 -10.39
CA GLY A 183 -1.18 -9.88 -10.82
C GLY A 183 -0.15 -10.70 -10.05
N THR A 184 -0.27 -10.80 -8.72
CA THR A 184 0.61 -11.63 -7.89
C THR A 184 0.58 -13.09 -8.33
N VAL A 185 -0.62 -13.66 -8.52
CA VAL A 185 -0.77 -15.05 -9.00
C VAL A 185 -0.10 -15.24 -10.36
N CYS A 186 -0.25 -14.29 -11.29
CA CYS A 186 0.42 -14.36 -12.58
C CYS A 186 1.95 -14.37 -12.46
N VAL A 187 2.53 -13.54 -11.58
CA VAL A 187 3.98 -13.49 -11.35
C VAL A 187 4.49 -14.78 -10.70
N LEU A 188 3.78 -15.32 -9.72
CA LEU A 188 4.15 -16.57 -9.07
C LEU A 188 4.08 -17.77 -10.03
N LEU A 189 3.04 -17.84 -10.87
CA LEU A 189 2.94 -18.85 -11.91
C LEU A 189 4.08 -18.71 -12.94
N PHE A 190 4.42 -17.50 -13.34
CA PHE A 190 5.55 -17.26 -14.23
C PHE A 190 6.86 -17.72 -13.60
N LYS A 191 7.08 -17.41 -12.31
CA LYS A 191 8.25 -17.86 -11.55
C LYS A 191 8.35 -19.38 -11.58
N GLU A 192 7.28 -20.10 -11.30
CA GLU A 192 7.28 -21.56 -11.15
C GLU A 192 7.47 -22.28 -12.49
N TYR A 193 6.79 -21.81 -13.55
CA TYR A 193 6.72 -22.56 -14.80
C TYR A 193 7.66 -22.07 -15.91
N CYS A 194 8.07 -20.81 -15.90
CA CYS A 194 8.74 -20.21 -17.05
C CYS A 194 10.21 -19.80 -16.82
N SER A 195 10.71 -19.77 -15.59
CA SER A 195 11.97 -19.07 -15.30
C SER A 195 12.90 -19.75 -14.31
N PRO A 196 13.50 -20.89 -14.67
CA PRO A 196 14.38 -21.63 -13.75
C PRO A 196 15.76 -20.96 -13.49
N ASN A 197 16.22 -20.01 -14.31
CA ASN A 197 17.59 -19.47 -14.31
C ASN A 197 17.68 -17.95 -14.16
N ILE A 198 16.76 -17.32 -13.43
CA ILE A 198 16.80 -15.87 -13.19
C ILE A 198 17.57 -15.59 -11.88
N ASP A 199 18.44 -14.58 -11.91
CA ASP A 199 18.97 -13.97 -10.68
C ASP A 199 17.83 -13.22 -9.97
N TRP A 200 17.29 -13.87 -8.94
CA TRP A 200 16.13 -13.36 -8.23
C TRP A 200 16.41 -12.09 -7.43
N MET A 201 17.66 -11.90 -6.96
CA MET A 201 18.03 -10.67 -6.25
C MET A 201 18.05 -9.48 -7.21
N GLN A 202 18.69 -9.65 -8.36
CA GLN A 202 18.72 -8.60 -9.38
C GLN A 202 17.31 -8.29 -9.88
N PHE A 203 16.49 -9.31 -10.11
CA PHE A 203 15.10 -9.14 -10.51
C PHE A 203 14.31 -8.37 -9.45
N TYR A 204 14.41 -8.75 -8.17
CA TYR A 204 13.70 -8.10 -7.08
C TYR A 204 14.09 -6.62 -6.97
N ASN A 205 15.40 -6.32 -7.02
CA ASN A 205 15.88 -4.93 -6.95
C ASN A 205 15.41 -4.10 -8.15
N GLN A 206 15.54 -4.61 -9.37
CA GLN A 206 15.06 -3.89 -10.55
C GLN A 206 13.56 -3.68 -10.50
N PHE A 207 12.80 -4.71 -10.18
CA PHE A 207 11.34 -4.62 -10.06
C PHE A 207 10.92 -3.61 -9.00
N SER A 208 11.52 -3.68 -7.79
CA SER A 208 11.25 -2.72 -6.69
C SER A 208 11.56 -1.28 -7.10
N GLY A 209 12.69 -1.07 -7.78
CA GLY A 209 13.08 0.25 -8.27
C GLY A 209 12.05 0.84 -9.25
N TRP A 210 11.60 0.06 -10.22
CA TRP A 210 10.59 0.49 -11.17
C TRP A 210 9.21 0.69 -10.54
N VAL A 211 8.81 -0.18 -9.62
CA VAL A 211 7.56 -0.04 -8.86
C VAL A 211 7.55 1.27 -8.08
N GLY A 212 8.64 1.63 -7.43
CA GLY A 212 8.73 2.90 -6.72
C GLY A 212 8.62 4.09 -7.65
N ILE A 213 9.26 4.09 -8.84
CA ILE A 213 9.11 5.16 -9.84
C ILE A 213 7.64 5.27 -10.29
N VAL A 214 7.03 4.16 -10.68
CA VAL A 214 5.64 4.14 -11.16
C VAL A 214 4.69 4.64 -10.08
N ALA A 215 4.86 4.20 -8.83
CA ALA A 215 4.07 4.67 -7.71
C ALA A 215 4.27 6.18 -7.45
N GLY A 216 5.53 6.65 -7.44
CA GLY A 216 5.83 8.07 -7.23
C GLY A 216 5.29 9.00 -8.31
N ILE A 217 5.15 8.52 -9.56
CA ILE A 217 4.54 9.30 -10.65
C ILE A 217 3.01 9.25 -10.59
N ALA A 218 2.45 8.12 -10.15
CA ALA A 218 1.00 7.90 -10.11
C ALA A 218 0.30 8.68 -8.99
N PHE A 219 1.02 8.98 -7.91
CA PHE A 219 0.52 9.72 -6.75
C PHE A 219 1.06 11.13 -6.68
#